data_3c8bd733f082e876935b4238decddd01
#
_entry.id   3c8bd733f082e876935b4238decddd01
#
_cell.length_a   1.000
_cell.length_b   1.000
_cell.length_c   1.000
_cell.angle_alpha   90.00
_cell.angle_beta   90.00
_cell.angle_gamma   90.00
#
_symmetry.space_group_name_H-M   'P 1'
#
loop_
_entity.id
_entity.type
_entity.pdbx_description
1 polymer ?
#
loop_
_entity_poly.entity_id
_entity_poly.type
_entity_poly.pdbx_seq_one_letter_code
_entity_poly.pdbx_strand_id
1 'polypeptide(L)'
;CSIQTFYTDGKISIDKNLKEKLSSIPLDPNKNYHIGSGQSSDSLAVGNREGVLDAQLDFARKNSNIILEFKTKSKNIAHLLKTDIPDNVFVSWSLNPQIFIDHEEHGTASLDQRLSCAKSLSDKGVLVGFHFHPIVYYEGYEDDYKNIVNKVMSMFEPHQIAMISMGTLTFIKPAINKLRSAGLKSKVLQIPMVDAVGKSSYTKEVKAEIFSNVYNEFRAWHNDLFFYLCMEESSIWESVFGDFYKSNVDFETALFESVSSKMKPLEIA
;
A
#
# COMPACT_ATOMS: atom_id res chain seq x y z
N CYS A 1 -2.64 13.40 1.78
CA CYS A 1 -1.36 12.94 1.22
C CYS A 1 -0.46 14.14 0.96
N SER A 2 0.82 14.08 1.34
CA SER A 2 1.79 15.18 1.13
C SER A 2 1.95 15.58 -0.34
N ILE A 3 1.72 14.66 -1.26
CA ILE A 3 1.78 14.89 -2.70
C ILE A 3 0.69 15.86 -3.18
N GLN A 4 -0.48 15.86 -2.55
CA GLN A 4 -1.57 16.78 -2.91
C GLN A 4 -1.17 18.25 -2.76
N THR A 5 -0.13 18.55 -1.96
CA THR A 5 0.38 19.93 -1.84
C THR A 5 1.01 20.45 -3.13
N PHE A 6 1.39 19.59 -4.04
CA PHE A 6 1.98 19.96 -5.34
C PHE A 6 0.94 20.06 -6.46
N TYR A 7 -0.28 19.58 -6.24
CA TYR A 7 -1.41 19.63 -7.17
C TYR A 7 -2.49 20.54 -6.60
N THR A 8 -2.57 21.77 -7.07
CA THR A 8 -3.41 22.82 -6.48
C THR A 8 -4.72 23.08 -7.20
N ASP A 9 -4.93 22.46 -8.37
CA ASP A 9 -6.11 22.70 -9.20
C ASP A 9 -7.31 21.79 -8.90
N GLY A 10 -7.14 20.81 -8.01
CA GLY A 10 -8.21 19.87 -7.62
C GLY A 10 -8.72 18.98 -8.75
N LYS A 11 -8.00 18.90 -9.87
CA LYS A 11 -8.40 18.14 -11.05
C LYS A 11 -7.78 16.74 -11.05
N ILE A 12 -8.55 15.77 -11.54
CA ILE A 12 -8.06 14.45 -11.87
C ILE A 12 -7.70 14.44 -13.35
N SER A 13 -6.44 14.14 -13.66
CA SER A 13 -5.98 13.97 -15.03
C SER A 13 -5.85 12.49 -15.35
N ILE A 14 -6.40 12.07 -16.48
CA ILE A 14 -6.28 10.70 -17.00
C ILE A 14 -5.49 10.78 -18.30
N ASP A 15 -4.44 9.97 -18.39
CA ASP A 15 -3.62 9.88 -19.60
C ASP A 15 -4.34 9.01 -20.65
N LYS A 16 -4.80 9.60 -21.72
CA LYS A 16 -5.48 8.88 -22.80
C LYS A 16 -4.56 7.96 -23.61
N ASN A 17 -3.25 8.20 -23.54
CA ASN A 17 -2.24 7.39 -24.23
C ASN A 17 -1.56 6.39 -23.26
N LEU A 18 -2.21 6.05 -22.14
CA LEU A 18 -1.63 5.17 -21.13
C LEU A 18 -1.22 3.82 -21.70
N LYS A 19 -2.06 3.23 -22.57
CA LYS A 19 -1.79 1.93 -23.18
C LYS A 19 -0.51 1.92 -24.02
N GLU A 20 -0.32 2.94 -24.86
CA GLU A 20 0.88 3.11 -25.68
C GLU A 20 2.12 3.35 -24.81
N LYS A 21 1.98 4.17 -23.77
CA LYS A 21 3.07 4.45 -22.83
C LYS A 21 3.50 3.20 -22.06
N LEU A 22 2.56 2.43 -21.54
CA LEU A 22 2.85 1.15 -20.89
C LEU A 22 3.55 0.18 -21.83
N SER A 23 3.08 0.07 -23.09
CA SER A 23 3.69 -0.80 -24.08
C SER A 23 5.09 -0.38 -24.51
N SER A 24 5.48 0.88 -24.27
CA SER A 24 6.81 1.40 -24.59
C SER A 24 7.81 1.32 -23.43
N ILE A 25 7.41 0.83 -22.25
CA ILE A 25 8.31 0.67 -21.12
C ILE A 25 9.34 -0.43 -21.43
N PRO A 26 10.65 -0.12 -21.43
CA PRO A 26 11.68 -1.11 -21.72
C PRO A 26 11.90 -2.00 -20.47
N LEU A 27 11.23 -3.15 -20.40
CA LEU A 27 11.48 -4.15 -19.37
C LEU A 27 12.58 -5.10 -19.84
N ASP A 28 13.55 -5.34 -18.96
CA ASP A 28 14.55 -6.39 -19.16
C ASP A 28 13.91 -7.75 -18.86
N PRO A 29 13.82 -8.69 -19.82
CA PRO A 29 13.17 -9.98 -19.61
C PRO A 29 13.87 -10.86 -18.57
N ASN A 30 15.13 -10.55 -18.22
CA ASN A 30 15.88 -11.28 -17.20
C ASN A 30 15.73 -10.69 -15.78
N LYS A 31 14.90 -9.67 -15.61
CA LYS A 31 14.66 -9.03 -14.32
C LYS A 31 13.19 -9.11 -13.94
N ASN A 32 12.95 -9.29 -12.68
CA ASN A 32 11.62 -9.22 -12.09
C ASN A 32 11.32 -7.80 -11.60
N TYR A 33 10.07 -7.38 -11.72
CA TYR A 33 9.64 -6.04 -11.34
C TYR A 33 8.37 -6.09 -10.50
N HIS A 34 8.37 -5.37 -9.38
CA HIS A 34 7.14 -5.00 -8.68
C HIS A 34 6.77 -3.57 -9.09
N ILE A 35 5.64 -3.43 -9.76
CA ILE A 35 5.15 -2.16 -10.28
C ILE A 35 3.89 -1.76 -9.51
N GLY A 36 4.02 -0.72 -8.67
CA GLY A 36 2.90 -0.17 -7.92
C GLY A 36 2.21 0.98 -8.64
N SER A 37 0.92 0.90 -8.81
CA SER A 37 0.06 2.01 -9.22
C SER A 37 -0.59 2.63 -8.00
N GLY A 38 -0.92 3.93 -8.04
CA GLY A 38 -1.60 4.61 -6.93
C GLY A 38 -0.68 5.21 -5.85
N GLN A 39 0.62 5.24 -6.05
CA GLN A 39 1.57 5.86 -5.10
C GLN A 39 1.36 7.37 -4.93
N SER A 40 1.05 8.07 -6.02
CA SER A 40 0.77 9.52 -6.07
C SER A 40 -0.70 9.84 -6.26
N SER A 41 -1.53 8.83 -6.46
CA SER A 41 -2.97 8.93 -6.71
C SER A 41 -3.68 7.75 -6.04
N ASP A 42 -4.88 7.40 -6.49
CA ASP A 42 -5.58 6.19 -6.06
C ASP A 42 -5.93 5.38 -7.31
N SER A 43 -5.50 4.13 -7.35
CA SER A 43 -5.64 3.27 -8.53
C SER A 43 -7.08 3.01 -8.94
N LEU A 44 -8.01 3.00 -7.98
CA LEU A 44 -9.40 2.61 -8.22
C LEU A 44 -10.41 3.76 -8.09
N ALA A 45 -10.00 4.94 -7.64
CA ALA A 45 -10.92 6.04 -7.36
C ALA A 45 -11.81 6.40 -8.56
N VAL A 46 -11.24 6.39 -9.77
CA VAL A 46 -11.95 6.71 -11.01
C VAL A 46 -12.51 5.49 -11.76
N GLY A 47 -12.28 4.28 -11.22
CA GLY A 47 -12.64 3.03 -11.89
C GLY A 47 -11.91 2.86 -13.21
N ASN A 48 -12.56 2.19 -14.16
CA ASN A 48 -12.00 1.99 -15.51
C ASN A 48 -12.30 3.16 -16.47
N ARG A 49 -12.29 4.40 -15.98
CA ARG A 49 -12.52 5.56 -16.84
C ARG A 49 -11.42 5.65 -17.92
N GLU A 50 -11.80 5.92 -19.15
CA GLU A 50 -10.89 5.93 -20.33
C GLU A 50 -10.09 4.63 -20.50
N GLY A 51 -10.52 3.50 -19.92
CA GLY A 51 -9.87 2.21 -20.06
C GLY A 51 -8.56 2.06 -19.28
N VAL A 52 -8.35 2.90 -18.23
CA VAL A 52 -7.07 2.92 -17.49
C VAL A 52 -6.76 1.60 -16.77
N LEU A 53 -7.78 0.92 -16.22
CA LEU A 53 -7.56 -0.37 -15.58
C LEU A 53 -7.31 -1.47 -16.62
N ASP A 54 -8.07 -1.49 -17.70
CA ASP A 54 -7.86 -2.45 -18.79
C ASP A 54 -6.46 -2.33 -19.40
N ALA A 55 -5.97 -1.11 -19.62
CA ALA A 55 -4.62 -0.87 -20.14
C ALA A 55 -3.54 -1.44 -19.22
N GLN A 56 -3.71 -1.30 -17.89
CA GLN A 56 -2.77 -1.83 -16.89
C GLN A 56 -2.88 -3.35 -16.75
N LEU A 57 -4.09 -3.92 -16.80
CA LEU A 57 -4.28 -5.38 -16.81
C LEU A 57 -3.71 -6.01 -18.08
N ASP A 58 -3.90 -5.40 -19.24
CA ASP A 58 -3.29 -5.83 -20.51
C ASP A 58 -1.76 -5.79 -20.45
N PHE A 59 -1.20 -4.77 -19.79
CA PHE A 59 0.24 -4.67 -19.58
C PHE A 59 0.77 -5.80 -18.70
N ALA A 60 0.08 -6.09 -17.59
CA ALA A 60 0.44 -7.19 -16.71
C ALA A 60 0.35 -8.55 -17.44
N ARG A 61 -0.72 -8.78 -18.20
CA ARG A 61 -0.93 -10.02 -18.94
C ARG A 61 0.17 -10.31 -19.98
N LYS A 62 0.76 -9.25 -20.56
CA LYS A 62 1.82 -9.36 -21.58
C LYS A 62 3.22 -9.53 -20.99
N ASN A 63 3.42 -9.29 -19.71
CA ASN A 63 4.73 -9.26 -19.07
C ASN A 63 4.72 -10.17 -17.83
N SER A 64 5.09 -11.42 -18.00
CA SER A 64 5.09 -12.42 -16.91
C SER A 64 6.13 -12.16 -15.84
N ASN A 65 7.13 -11.33 -16.13
CA ASN A 65 8.20 -10.94 -15.19
C ASN A 65 7.87 -9.70 -14.35
N ILE A 66 6.60 -9.27 -14.35
CA ILE A 66 6.14 -8.21 -13.44
C ILE A 66 5.10 -8.75 -12.46
N ILE A 67 5.04 -8.12 -11.30
CA ILE A 67 3.90 -8.13 -10.39
C ILE A 67 3.32 -6.72 -10.39
N LEU A 68 2.04 -6.58 -10.74
CA LEU A 68 1.36 -5.29 -10.75
C LEU A 68 0.50 -5.12 -9.51
N GLU A 69 0.71 -4.03 -8.78
CA GLU A 69 -0.07 -3.67 -7.61
C GLU A 69 -1.01 -2.50 -7.89
N PHE A 70 -2.31 -2.67 -7.61
CA PHE A 70 -3.28 -1.58 -7.52
C PHE A 70 -3.47 -1.15 -6.07
N LYS A 71 -2.85 -0.04 -5.67
CA LYS A 71 -2.99 0.50 -4.31
C LYS A 71 -4.15 1.49 -4.23
N THR A 72 -5.02 1.33 -3.23
CA THR A 72 -6.24 2.13 -3.13
C THR A 72 -6.71 2.39 -1.69
N LYS A 73 -7.57 3.40 -1.52
CA LYS A 73 -8.44 3.67 -0.38
C LYS A 73 -9.91 3.69 -0.79
N SER A 74 -10.20 3.27 -2.02
CA SER A 74 -11.53 3.30 -2.62
C SER A 74 -12.28 1.98 -2.41
N LYS A 75 -13.60 2.05 -2.50
CA LYS A 75 -14.49 0.88 -2.61
C LYS A 75 -14.89 0.55 -4.05
N ASN A 76 -14.33 1.23 -5.03
CA ASN A 76 -14.74 1.11 -6.43
C ASN A 76 -14.06 -0.09 -7.11
N ILE A 77 -14.54 -1.30 -6.81
CA ILE A 77 -14.04 -2.56 -7.38
C ILE A 77 -14.97 -3.16 -8.46
N ALA A 78 -16.05 -2.44 -8.82
CA ALA A 78 -17.09 -3.00 -9.69
C ALA A 78 -16.58 -3.47 -11.06
N HIS A 79 -15.58 -2.79 -11.63
CA HIS A 79 -14.94 -3.21 -12.87
C HIS A 79 -14.12 -4.49 -12.67
N LEU A 80 -13.27 -4.53 -11.64
CA LEU A 80 -12.42 -5.68 -11.33
C LEU A 80 -13.22 -6.96 -11.00
N LEU A 81 -14.40 -6.82 -10.39
CA LEU A 81 -15.27 -7.97 -10.13
C LEU A 81 -15.78 -8.64 -11.43
N LYS A 82 -15.88 -7.88 -12.52
CA LYS A 82 -16.42 -8.35 -13.81
C LYS A 82 -15.33 -8.69 -14.83
N THR A 83 -14.08 -8.28 -14.58
CA THR A 83 -12.96 -8.42 -15.49
C THR A 83 -12.14 -9.65 -15.12
N ASP A 84 -11.61 -10.34 -16.09
CA ASP A 84 -10.58 -11.35 -15.89
C ASP A 84 -9.27 -10.67 -15.52
N ILE A 85 -8.78 -10.97 -14.30
CA ILE A 85 -7.58 -10.35 -13.72
C ILE A 85 -6.42 -11.34 -13.86
N PRO A 86 -5.30 -10.92 -14.47
CA PRO A 86 -4.12 -11.75 -14.57
C PRO A 86 -3.58 -12.16 -13.19
N ASP A 87 -3.04 -13.37 -13.08
CA ASP A 87 -2.54 -13.90 -11.80
C ASP A 87 -1.38 -13.09 -11.22
N ASN A 88 -0.63 -12.36 -12.04
CA ASN A 88 0.44 -11.45 -11.61
C ASN A 88 -0.05 -10.05 -11.21
N VAL A 89 -1.32 -9.91 -10.87
CA VAL A 89 -1.93 -8.67 -10.36
C VAL A 89 -2.49 -8.90 -8.97
N PHE A 90 -2.21 -8.00 -8.05
CA PHE A 90 -2.89 -7.95 -6.75
C PHE A 90 -3.41 -6.54 -6.44
N VAL A 91 -4.38 -6.48 -5.54
CA VAL A 91 -4.98 -5.20 -5.12
C VAL A 91 -4.72 -4.97 -3.65
N SER A 92 -4.22 -3.81 -3.29
CA SER A 92 -3.88 -3.48 -1.92
C SER A 92 -4.66 -2.30 -1.37
N TRP A 93 -5.03 -2.38 -0.10
CA TRP A 93 -5.71 -1.31 0.61
C TRP A 93 -4.84 -0.71 1.70
N SER A 94 -4.81 0.63 1.75
CA SER A 94 -4.31 1.30 2.94
C SER A 94 -5.35 1.18 4.05
N LEU A 95 -4.93 0.72 5.23
CA LEU A 95 -5.77 0.57 6.41
C LEU A 95 -5.37 1.58 7.48
N ASN A 96 -6.35 2.18 8.11
CA ASN A 96 -6.22 3.05 9.25
C ASN A 96 -7.42 2.89 10.20
N PRO A 97 -7.30 3.22 11.47
CA PRO A 97 -8.44 3.30 12.38
C PRO A 97 -9.55 4.19 11.83
N GLN A 98 -10.81 3.80 12.05
CA GLN A 98 -11.96 4.53 11.47
C GLN A 98 -11.97 5.99 11.90
N ILE A 99 -11.59 6.28 13.15
CA ILE A 99 -11.48 7.66 13.65
C ILE A 99 -10.49 8.49 12.82
N PHE A 100 -9.38 7.88 12.38
CA PHE A 100 -8.40 8.55 11.53
C PHE A 100 -8.93 8.74 10.11
N ILE A 101 -9.64 7.74 9.58
CA ILE A 101 -10.27 7.82 8.24
C ILE A 101 -11.29 8.98 8.21
N ASP A 102 -12.14 9.08 9.22
CA ASP A 102 -13.20 10.08 9.29
C ASP A 102 -12.65 11.52 9.37
N HIS A 103 -11.54 11.70 10.07
CA HIS A 103 -11.00 13.04 10.32
C HIS A 103 -9.90 13.49 9.36
N GLU A 104 -9.16 12.57 8.75
CA GLU A 104 -7.96 12.90 7.96
C GLU A 104 -7.99 12.34 6.53
N GLU A 105 -8.81 11.32 6.23
CA GLU A 105 -8.85 10.69 4.91
C GLU A 105 -10.15 11.00 4.16
N HIS A 106 -10.46 12.28 3.99
CA HIS A 106 -11.71 12.72 3.37
C HIS A 106 -11.91 12.16 1.95
N GLY A 107 -13.15 11.74 1.66
CA GLY A 107 -13.54 11.22 0.35
C GLY A 107 -13.07 9.78 0.06
N THR A 108 -12.55 9.07 1.06
CA THR A 108 -12.14 7.66 0.93
C THR A 108 -13.20 6.71 1.51
N ALA A 109 -13.05 5.42 1.27
CA ALA A 109 -13.92 4.40 1.84
C ALA A 109 -13.64 4.20 3.34
N SER A 110 -14.67 3.79 4.11
CA SER A 110 -14.50 3.38 5.51
C SER A 110 -13.63 2.13 5.62
N LEU A 111 -13.09 1.86 6.80
CA LEU A 111 -12.29 0.65 7.06
C LEU A 111 -13.06 -0.62 6.67
N ASP A 112 -14.30 -0.75 7.11
CA ASP A 112 -15.11 -1.94 6.82
C ASP A 112 -15.43 -2.07 5.33
N GLN A 113 -15.62 -0.95 4.61
CA GLN A 113 -15.80 -0.98 3.15
C GLN A 113 -14.51 -1.43 2.44
N ARG A 114 -13.33 -0.98 2.89
CA ARG A 114 -12.03 -1.42 2.32
C ARG A 114 -11.84 -2.93 2.52
N LEU A 115 -12.06 -3.44 3.72
CA LEU A 115 -11.94 -4.86 4.03
C LEU A 115 -12.97 -5.71 3.28
N SER A 116 -14.22 -5.27 3.19
CA SER A 116 -15.25 -5.96 2.41
C SER A 116 -14.93 -6.02 0.91
N CYS A 117 -14.38 -4.95 0.35
CA CYS A 117 -13.92 -4.94 -1.04
C CYS A 117 -12.73 -5.88 -1.27
N ALA A 118 -11.76 -5.87 -0.36
CA ALA A 118 -10.64 -6.80 -0.39
C ALA A 118 -11.13 -8.25 -0.32
N LYS A 119 -12.05 -8.56 0.59
CA LYS A 119 -12.64 -9.90 0.71
C LYS A 119 -13.35 -10.33 -0.58
N SER A 120 -14.13 -9.43 -1.19
CA SER A 120 -14.85 -9.74 -2.44
C SER A 120 -13.91 -10.07 -3.60
N LEU A 121 -12.75 -9.41 -3.71
CA LEU A 121 -11.72 -9.75 -4.71
C LEU A 121 -10.96 -11.02 -4.32
N SER A 122 -10.67 -11.22 -3.05
CA SER A 122 -10.03 -12.45 -2.56
C SER A 122 -10.89 -13.69 -2.81
N ASP A 123 -12.22 -13.57 -2.61
CA ASP A 123 -13.16 -14.66 -2.91
C ASP A 123 -13.25 -14.98 -4.42
N LYS A 124 -12.89 -14.03 -5.26
CA LYS A 124 -12.73 -14.22 -6.72
C LYS A 124 -11.39 -14.89 -7.07
N GLY A 125 -10.48 -15.06 -6.11
CA GLY A 125 -9.16 -15.64 -6.30
C GLY A 125 -8.06 -14.64 -6.59
N VAL A 126 -8.31 -13.33 -6.43
CA VAL A 126 -7.31 -12.27 -6.58
C VAL A 126 -6.55 -12.10 -5.26
N LEU A 127 -5.23 -12.11 -5.29
CA LEU A 127 -4.43 -11.76 -4.12
C LEU A 127 -4.72 -10.33 -3.66
N VAL A 128 -4.74 -10.12 -2.36
CA VAL A 128 -4.90 -8.79 -1.76
C VAL A 128 -3.71 -8.43 -0.90
N GLY A 129 -3.45 -7.15 -0.70
CA GLY A 129 -2.38 -6.65 0.16
C GLY A 129 -2.89 -5.57 1.11
N PHE A 130 -2.18 -5.37 2.22
CA PHE A 130 -2.57 -4.34 3.17
C PHE A 130 -1.39 -3.43 3.53
N HIS A 131 -1.65 -2.13 3.48
CA HIS A 131 -0.72 -1.09 3.87
C HIS A 131 -1.20 -0.40 5.13
N PHE A 132 -0.52 -0.59 6.21
CA PHE A 132 -0.66 0.22 7.41
C PHE A 132 0.13 1.52 7.20
N HIS A 133 -0.41 2.42 6.37
CA HIS A 133 0.23 3.66 5.93
C HIS A 133 -0.71 4.87 5.97
N PRO A 134 -0.36 5.85 6.82
CA PRO A 134 0.67 5.79 7.87
C PRO A 134 0.11 5.12 9.13
N ILE A 135 0.95 4.48 9.93
CA ILE A 135 0.62 4.20 11.33
C ILE A 135 0.79 5.52 12.10
N VAL A 136 -0.25 5.90 12.84
CA VAL A 136 -0.29 7.17 13.59
C VAL A 136 -0.19 6.88 15.08
N TYR A 137 0.72 7.59 15.75
CA TYR A 137 0.92 7.50 17.20
C TYR A 137 -0.01 8.48 17.93
N TYR A 138 -0.91 7.96 18.76
CA TYR A 138 -1.84 8.73 19.60
C TYR A 138 -2.32 7.86 20.77
N GLU A 139 -2.96 8.44 21.75
CA GLU A 139 -3.48 7.71 22.92
C GLU A 139 -4.54 6.67 22.49
N GLY A 140 -4.31 5.39 22.79
CA GLY A 140 -5.17 4.27 22.39
C GLY A 140 -4.91 3.69 21.00
N TYR A 141 -3.84 4.10 20.30
CA TYR A 141 -3.52 3.59 18.96
C TYR A 141 -3.28 2.08 18.96
N GLU A 142 -2.73 1.52 20.02
CA GLU A 142 -2.46 0.07 20.11
C GLU A 142 -3.74 -0.73 19.95
N ASP A 143 -4.78 -0.40 20.71
CA ASP A 143 -6.07 -1.08 20.65
C ASP A 143 -6.75 -0.90 19.28
N ASP A 144 -6.66 0.28 18.69
CA ASP A 144 -7.25 0.56 17.40
C ASP A 144 -6.55 -0.23 16.28
N TYR A 145 -5.22 -0.29 16.24
CA TYR A 145 -4.50 -1.10 15.23
C TYR A 145 -4.65 -2.60 15.48
N LYS A 146 -4.66 -3.04 16.74
CA LYS A 146 -4.97 -4.42 17.12
C LYS A 146 -6.35 -4.85 16.58
N ASN A 147 -7.37 -3.99 16.72
CA ASN A 147 -8.69 -4.25 16.17
C ASN A 147 -8.69 -4.39 14.64
N ILE A 148 -7.88 -3.60 13.93
CA ILE A 148 -7.71 -3.75 12.48
C ILE A 148 -7.06 -5.10 12.15
N VAL A 149 -5.98 -5.47 12.84
CA VAL A 149 -5.29 -6.74 12.65
C VAL A 149 -6.24 -7.92 12.89
N ASN A 150 -7.00 -7.89 13.98
CA ASN A 150 -8.00 -8.91 14.30
C ASN A 150 -9.07 -9.04 13.20
N LYS A 151 -9.55 -7.92 12.64
CA LYS A 151 -10.48 -7.95 11.50
C LYS A 151 -9.83 -8.59 10.28
N VAL A 152 -8.60 -8.25 9.93
CA VAL A 152 -7.86 -8.86 8.82
C VAL A 152 -7.73 -10.37 9.05
N MET A 153 -7.26 -10.80 10.22
CA MET A 153 -7.06 -12.21 10.54
C MET A 153 -8.36 -13.01 10.63
N SER A 154 -9.49 -12.37 10.93
CA SER A 154 -10.80 -13.04 10.95
C SER A 154 -11.44 -13.18 9.56
N MET A 155 -11.00 -12.39 8.58
CA MET A 155 -11.61 -12.35 7.25
C MET A 155 -10.78 -13.07 6.19
N PHE A 156 -9.48 -13.24 6.41
CA PHE A 156 -8.55 -13.77 5.41
C PHE A 156 -7.68 -14.87 5.98
N GLU A 157 -7.14 -15.68 5.06
CA GLU A 157 -6.07 -16.62 5.33
C GLU A 157 -4.74 -16.10 4.76
N PRO A 158 -3.56 -16.45 5.33
CA PRO A 158 -2.26 -15.96 4.87
C PRO A 158 -2.00 -16.13 3.36
N HIS A 159 -2.45 -17.24 2.77
CA HIS A 159 -2.26 -17.51 1.35
C HIS A 159 -3.05 -16.56 0.42
N GLN A 160 -4.05 -15.86 0.94
CA GLN A 160 -4.85 -14.87 0.21
C GLN A 160 -4.19 -13.48 0.19
N ILE A 161 -3.17 -13.27 1.04
CA ILE A 161 -2.54 -11.96 1.24
C ILE A 161 -1.15 -11.97 0.61
N ALA A 162 -0.93 -11.07 -0.33
CA ALA A 162 0.36 -10.87 -0.99
C ALA A 162 1.42 -10.38 -0.01
N MET A 163 1.12 -9.32 0.75
CA MET A 163 2.05 -8.72 1.71
C MET A 163 1.35 -7.82 2.72
N ILE A 164 2.03 -7.54 3.81
CA ILE A 164 1.70 -6.49 4.79
C ILE A 164 2.84 -5.46 4.78
N SER A 165 2.50 -4.23 4.45
CA SER A 165 3.43 -3.11 4.45
C SER A 165 3.12 -2.15 5.59
N MET A 166 4.14 -1.69 6.30
CA MET A 166 4.01 -0.73 7.38
C MET A 166 4.83 0.53 7.09
N GLY A 167 4.27 1.68 7.42
CA GLY A 167 4.96 2.97 7.28
C GLY A 167 4.39 3.99 8.25
N THR A 168 5.23 4.92 8.68
CA THR A 168 4.85 5.97 9.62
C THR A 168 4.59 7.31 8.93
N LEU A 169 4.11 8.28 9.69
CA LEU A 169 4.01 9.66 9.22
C LEU A 169 5.40 10.19 8.88
N THR A 170 5.60 10.49 7.61
CA THR A 170 6.85 11.06 7.11
C THR A 170 6.54 12.15 6.08
N PHE A 171 7.03 13.34 6.32
CA PHE A 171 6.86 14.49 5.44
C PHE A 171 8.19 15.04 4.99
N ILE A 172 8.31 15.38 3.72
CA ILE A 172 9.39 16.27 3.29
C ILE A 172 9.14 17.69 3.86
N LYS A 173 10.18 18.38 4.32
CA LYS A 173 10.05 19.71 4.96
C LYS A 173 9.23 20.72 4.15
N PRO A 174 9.40 20.85 2.81
CA PRO A 174 8.57 21.76 2.02
C PRO A 174 7.07 21.40 2.06
N ALA A 175 6.73 20.11 2.07
CA ALA A 175 5.34 19.67 2.09
C ALA A 175 4.65 19.97 3.42
N ILE A 176 5.28 19.68 4.57
CA ILE A 176 4.67 19.97 5.88
C ILE A 176 4.51 21.49 6.11
N ASN A 177 5.47 22.30 5.68
CA ASN A 177 5.37 23.75 5.79
C ASN A 177 4.20 24.27 4.94
N LYS A 178 4.03 23.77 3.71
CA LYS A 178 2.93 24.15 2.84
C LYS A 178 1.56 23.70 3.39
N LEU A 179 1.47 22.50 3.95
CA LEU A 179 0.26 22.01 4.62
C LEU A 179 -0.11 22.91 5.82
N ARG A 180 0.86 23.25 6.66
CA ARG A 180 0.65 24.14 7.81
C ARG A 180 0.21 25.54 7.39
N SER A 181 0.83 26.10 6.35
CA SER A 181 0.47 27.44 5.81
C SER A 181 -0.88 27.45 5.11
N ALA A 182 -1.37 26.33 4.62
CA ALA A 182 -2.70 26.22 4.00
C ALA A 182 -3.87 26.30 4.98
N GLY A 183 -3.61 26.38 6.29
CA GLY A 183 -4.64 26.52 7.32
C GLY A 183 -5.54 25.29 7.47
N LEU A 184 -5.06 24.12 7.05
CA LEU A 184 -5.81 22.88 7.17
C LEU A 184 -6.01 22.51 8.64
N LYS A 185 -7.25 22.21 9.01
CA LYS A 185 -7.60 21.70 10.34
C LYS A 185 -7.27 20.19 10.40
N SER A 186 -6.02 19.87 10.70
CA SER A 186 -5.57 18.49 10.83
C SER A 186 -4.82 18.32 12.13
N LYS A 187 -5.18 17.31 12.93
CA LYS A 187 -4.45 16.94 14.15
C LYS A 187 -3.09 16.32 13.83
N VAL A 188 -2.97 15.66 12.68
CA VAL A 188 -1.72 15.07 12.19
C VAL A 188 -0.60 16.10 12.05
N LEU A 189 -0.93 17.33 11.64
CA LEU A 189 0.05 18.42 11.52
C LEU A 189 0.54 18.98 12.86
N GLN A 190 -0.12 18.62 13.97
CA GLN A 190 0.22 19.03 15.33
C GLN A 190 1.06 17.98 16.08
N ILE A 191 1.18 16.76 15.53
CA ILE A 191 1.95 15.68 16.15
C ILE A 191 3.43 16.11 16.19
N PRO A 192 4.10 15.92 17.35
CA PRO A 192 5.54 16.18 17.48
C PRO A 192 6.34 15.31 16.52
N MET A 193 7.18 15.94 15.71
CA MET A 193 8.06 15.29 14.74
C MET A 193 9.48 15.79 14.90
N VAL A 194 10.44 14.91 14.64
CA VAL A 194 11.88 15.23 14.59
C VAL A 194 12.39 15.27 13.17
N ASP A 195 13.59 15.80 12.99
CA ASP A 195 14.32 15.72 11.73
C ASP A 195 14.85 14.30 11.54
N ALA A 196 14.37 13.63 10.51
CA ALA A 196 14.79 12.30 10.09
C ALA A 196 15.41 12.41 8.68
N VAL A 197 16.70 12.73 8.61
CA VAL A 197 17.48 12.86 7.36
C VAL A 197 16.78 13.78 6.34
N GLY A 198 16.49 15.02 6.77
CA GLY A 198 15.83 16.03 5.91
C GLY A 198 14.32 15.86 5.73
N LYS A 199 13.72 14.89 6.39
CA LYS A 199 12.28 14.68 6.49
C LYS A 199 11.81 14.94 7.93
N SER A 200 10.53 15.18 8.13
CA SER A 200 9.90 15.24 9.46
C SER A 200 9.16 13.94 9.71
N SER A 201 9.48 13.25 10.80
CA SER A 201 8.88 11.97 11.17
C SER A 201 8.94 11.77 12.69
N TYR A 202 8.47 10.63 13.21
CA TYR A 202 8.66 10.22 14.58
C TYR A 202 10.13 9.94 14.90
N THR A 203 10.47 9.90 16.20
CA THR A 203 11.78 9.40 16.66
C THR A 203 11.93 7.91 16.31
N LYS A 204 13.16 7.39 16.34
CA LYS A 204 13.44 5.98 16.08
C LYS A 204 12.75 5.07 17.09
N GLU A 205 12.73 5.48 18.35
CA GLU A 205 12.11 4.73 19.44
C GLU A 205 10.60 4.58 19.21
N VAL A 206 9.91 5.68 18.91
CA VAL A 206 8.47 5.66 18.60
C VAL A 206 8.20 4.83 17.34
N LYS A 207 9.03 4.93 16.30
CA LYS A 207 8.88 4.11 15.12
C LYS A 207 9.01 2.62 15.42
N ALA A 208 10.06 2.22 16.15
CA ALA A 208 10.27 0.83 16.54
C ALA A 208 9.10 0.31 17.37
N GLU A 209 8.59 1.12 18.31
CA GLU A 209 7.44 0.79 19.14
C GLU A 209 6.19 0.52 18.30
N ILE A 210 5.76 1.49 17.47
CA ILE A 210 4.50 1.38 16.72
C ILE A 210 4.55 0.28 15.65
N PHE A 211 5.71 0.04 15.02
CA PHE A 211 5.87 -1.06 14.09
C PHE A 211 5.83 -2.41 14.79
N SER A 212 6.55 -2.54 15.93
CA SER A 212 6.56 -3.77 16.71
C SER A 212 5.17 -4.11 17.25
N ASN A 213 4.38 -3.12 17.67
CA ASN A 213 3.03 -3.34 18.15
C ASN A 213 2.15 -3.94 17.06
N VAL A 214 2.13 -3.37 15.86
CA VAL A 214 1.34 -3.91 14.74
C VAL A 214 1.88 -5.27 14.28
N TYR A 215 3.20 -5.42 14.16
CA TYR A 215 3.82 -6.68 13.73
C TYR A 215 3.51 -7.82 14.69
N ASN A 216 3.63 -7.59 16.01
CA ASN A 216 3.38 -8.61 17.03
C ASN A 216 1.93 -9.09 17.08
N GLU A 217 0.96 -8.27 16.70
CA GLU A 217 -0.44 -8.72 16.59
C GLU A 217 -0.62 -9.74 15.45
N PHE A 218 0.23 -9.74 14.42
CA PHE A 218 0.28 -10.74 13.35
C PHE A 218 1.13 -11.97 13.70
N ARG A 219 1.54 -12.19 14.96
CA ARG A 219 2.50 -13.23 15.34
C ARG A 219 2.20 -14.63 14.76
N ALA A 220 0.93 -15.01 14.69
CA ALA A 220 0.53 -16.30 14.14
C ALA A 220 0.84 -16.46 12.64
N TRP A 221 1.11 -15.37 11.93
CA TRP A 221 1.32 -15.33 10.48
C TRP A 221 2.73 -14.91 10.06
N HIS A 222 3.66 -14.74 11.00
CA HIS A 222 5.01 -14.24 10.68
C HIS A 222 5.75 -15.11 9.67
N ASN A 223 5.52 -16.43 9.68
CA ASN A 223 6.16 -17.37 8.76
C ASN A 223 5.44 -17.52 7.42
N ASP A 224 4.22 -17.02 7.31
CA ASP A 224 3.33 -17.25 6.16
C ASP A 224 3.14 -15.99 5.30
N LEU A 225 3.52 -14.81 5.83
CA LEU A 225 3.35 -13.53 5.16
C LEU A 225 4.66 -12.77 4.98
N PHE A 226 4.71 -12.02 3.90
CA PHE A 226 5.77 -11.05 3.68
C PHE A 226 5.45 -9.73 4.36
N PHE A 227 6.28 -9.33 5.33
CA PHE A 227 6.19 -8.06 6.03
C PHE A 227 7.33 -7.15 5.61
N TYR A 228 7.05 -5.85 5.48
CA TYR A 228 8.12 -4.89 5.25
C TYR A 228 7.82 -3.49 5.79
N LEU A 229 8.87 -2.73 6.07
CA LEU A 229 8.81 -1.33 6.47
C LEU A 229 9.09 -0.44 5.27
N CYS A 230 8.16 0.46 4.97
CA CYS A 230 8.29 1.36 3.82
C CYS A 230 9.15 2.58 4.18
N MET A 231 10.23 2.78 3.43
CA MET A 231 11.15 3.93 3.54
C MET A 231 11.82 4.09 4.92
N GLU A 232 12.05 3.01 5.63
CA GLU A 232 12.73 3.02 6.92
C GLU A 232 14.18 2.52 6.80
N GLU A 233 15.03 2.98 7.70
CA GLU A 233 16.44 2.58 7.77
C GLU A 233 16.61 1.19 8.39
N SER A 234 17.74 0.53 8.09
CA SER A 234 18.06 -0.83 8.54
C SER A 234 17.98 -1.01 10.05
N SER A 235 18.35 0.00 10.84
CA SER A 235 18.27 -0.06 12.30
C SER A 235 16.83 -0.22 12.83
N ILE A 236 15.83 0.33 12.12
CA ILE A 236 14.42 0.13 12.48
C ILE A 236 13.97 -1.28 12.08
N TRP A 237 14.36 -1.74 10.88
CA TRP A 237 14.09 -3.11 10.44
C TRP A 237 14.62 -4.14 11.44
N GLU A 238 15.88 -4.02 11.85
CA GLU A 238 16.52 -4.89 12.84
C GLU A 238 15.77 -4.88 14.18
N SER A 239 15.34 -3.69 14.64
CA SER A 239 14.57 -3.56 15.88
C SER A 239 13.21 -4.25 15.84
N VAL A 240 12.55 -4.29 14.67
CA VAL A 240 11.18 -4.82 14.51
C VAL A 240 11.19 -6.30 14.12
N PHE A 241 12.04 -6.67 13.16
CA PHE A 241 12.04 -8.03 12.57
C PHE A 241 13.21 -8.89 13.03
N GLY A 242 14.23 -8.29 13.67
CA GLY A 242 15.47 -8.97 14.04
C GLY A 242 16.44 -9.14 12.88
N ASP A 243 16.11 -8.64 11.69
CA ASP A 243 16.90 -8.73 10.47
C ASP A 243 16.57 -7.58 9.52
N PHE A 244 17.39 -7.41 8.45
CA PHE A 244 17.17 -6.43 7.39
C PHE A 244 17.82 -6.88 6.07
N TYR A 245 17.31 -6.38 4.95
CA TYR A 245 17.90 -6.63 3.63
C TYR A 245 19.14 -5.78 3.42
N LYS A 246 20.22 -6.40 2.90
CA LYS A 246 21.50 -5.72 2.65
C LYS A 246 21.43 -4.76 1.47
N SER A 247 20.55 -5.00 0.54
CA SER A 247 20.32 -4.16 -0.63
C SER A 247 18.84 -4.11 -1.04
N ASN A 248 18.48 -3.09 -1.82
CA ASN A 248 17.14 -3.03 -2.43
C ASN A 248 16.88 -4.23 -3.36
N VAL A 249 17.91 -4.74 -4.02
CA VAL A 249 17.80 -5.92 -4.92
C VAL A 249 17.41 -7.16 -4.12
N ASP A 250 18.04 -7.39 -2.96
CA ASP A 250 17.69 -8.53 -2.10
C ASP A 250 16.24 -8.41 -1.61
N PHE A 251 15.83 -7.22 -1.20
CA PHE A 251 14.45 -6.95 -0.78
C PHE A 251 13.44 -7.19 -1.91
N GLU A 252 13.68 -6.61 -3.09
CA GLU A 252 12.79 -6.73 -4.25
C GLU A 252 12.69 -8.19 -4.71
N THR A 253 13.79 -8.94 -4.68
CA THR A 253 13.82 -10.37 -5.00
C THR A 253 12.96 -11.16 -3.99
N ALA A 254 13.18 -10.96 -2.69
CA ALA A 254 12.41 -11.64 -1.65
C ALA A 254 10.91 -11.33 -1.72
N LEU A 255 10.54 -10.06 -1.95
CA LEU A 255 9.15 -9.65 -2.15
C LEU A 255 8.54 -10.35 -3.37
N PHE A 256 9.24 -10.32 -4.51
CA PHE A 256 8.76 -10.93 -5.75
C PHE A 256 8.56 -12.44 -5.58
N GLU A 257 9.52 -13.15 -4.99
CA GLU A 257 9.44 -14.59 -4.74
C GLU A 257 8.29 -14.92 -3.80
N SER A 258 8.14 -14.19 -2.70
CA SER A 258 7.05 -14.39 -1.74
C SER A 258 5.67 -14.21 -2.37
N VAL A 259 5.47 -13.15 -3.14
CA VAL A 259 4.19 -12.87 -3.80
C VAL A 259 3.92 -13.89 -4.90
N SER A 260 4.93 -14.18 -5.75
CA SER A 260 4.80 -15.14 -6.85
C SER A 260 4.47 -16.56 -6.36
N SER A 261 4.97 -16.97 -5.21
CA SER A 261 4.68 -18.28 -4.63
C SER A 261 3.19 -18.49 -4.29
N LYS A 262 2.44 -17.39 -4.13
CA LYS A 262 1.00 -17.39 -3.83
C LYS A 262 0.12 -17.20 -5.08
N MET A 263 0.73 -16.80 -6.19
CA MET A 263 0.03 -16.68 -7.48
C MET A 263 -0.24 -18.07 -8.05
N LYS A 264 -1.37 -18.23 -8.73
CA LYS A 264 -1.64 -19.47 -9.46
C LYS A 264 -0.60 -19.62 -10.56
N PRO A 265 -0.14 -20.86 -10.89
CA PRO A 265 0.69 -21.08 -12.05
C PRO A 265 -0.03 -20.55 -13.30
N LEU A 266 0.64 -19.74 -14.12
CA LEU A 266 0.13 -19.39 -15.45
C LEU A 266 -0.12 -20.71 -16.21
N GLU A 267 -1.36 -21.06 -16.46
CA GLU A 267 -1.66 -22.12 -17.43
C GLU A 267 -1.15 -21.62 -18.78
N ILE A 268 -0.03 -22.18 -19.23
CA ILE A 268 0.51 -21.93 -20.56
C ILE A 268 -0.45 -22.62 -21.54
N ALA A 269 -1.32 -21.84 -22.15
CA ALA A 269 -2.21 -22.28 -23.21
C ALA A 269 -1.47 -22.46 -24.54
#